data_dbd9f7d7986d7d831ca4741ab77f9bee
#
_entry.id   dbd9f7d7986d7d831ca4741ab77f9bee
#
_cell.length_a   1.000
_cell.length_b   1.000
_cell.length_c   1.000
_cell.angle_alpha   90.00
_cell.angle_beta   90.00
_cell.angle_gamma   90.00
#
_symmetry.space_group_name_H-M   'P 1'
#
loop_
_entity.id
_entity.type
_entity.pdbx_description
1 polymer ?
#
loop_
_entity_poly.entity_id
_entity_poly.type
_entity_poly.pdbx_seq_one_letter_code
_entity_poly.pdbx_strand_id
1 'polypeptide(L)'
;KVNGTWYYFNTDGAMRTSWQKVSGAWYYMDNSGAMQTDWKEISNAWYYFNADGVMQANRWVGDYYLGSSGAMLVNTKTPDGYRVDASGKWIQDK
;
A
#
# COMPACT_ATOMS: atom_id res chain seq x y z
N LYS A 1 -13.39 -15.01 -5.51
CA LYS A 1 -14.00 -13.81 -4.93
C LYS A 1 -15.20 -14.23 -4.10
N VAL A 2 -15.16 -13.93 -2.82
CA VAL A 2 -16.19 -14.32 -1.88
C VAL A 2 -16.80 -13.05 -1.27
N ASN A 3 -18.13 -12.90 -1.38
CA ASN A 3 -18.85 -11.74 -0.83
C ASN A 3 -18.23 -10.40 -1.30
N GLY A 4 -17.82 -10.34 -2.56
CA GLY A 4 -17.25 -9.13 -3.11
C GLY A 4 -15.79 -8.90 -2.76
N THR A 5 -15.16 -9.81 -2.05
CA THR A 5 -13.79 -9.67 -1.61
C THR A 5 -12.91 -10.73 -2.26
N TRP A 6 -11.71 -10.32 -2.70
CA TRP A 6 -10.76 -11.24 -3.29
C TRP A 6 -9.91 -11.87 -2.20
N TYR A 7 -9.63 -13.17 -2.36
CA TYR A 7 -8.76 -13.93 -1.46
C TYR A 7 -7.71 -14.61 -2.30
N TYR A 8 -6.51 -14.78 -1.74
CA TYR A 8 -5.43 -15.45 -2.44
C TYR A 8 -5.14 -16.77 -1.76
N PHE A 9 -5.13 -17.84 -2.54
CA PHE A 9 -4.88 -19.19 -2.07
C PHE A 9 -3.59 -19.71 -2.69
N ASN A 10 -2.83 -20.49 -1.92
CA ASN A 10 -1.65 -21.14 -2.51
C ASN A 10 -2.09 -22.41 -3.23
N THR A 11 -1.11 -23.17 -3.77
CA THR A 11 -1.43 -24.31 -4.63
C THR A 11 -2.10 -25.46 -3.90
N ASP A 12 -1.95 -25.56 -2.59
CA ASP A 12 -2.63 -26.62 -1.83
C ASP A 12 -3.96 -26.17 -1.26
N GLY A 13 -4.45 -24.99 -1.66
CA GLY A 13 -5.74 -24.52 -1.25
C GLY A 13 -5.78 -23.73 0.06
N ALA A 14 -4.62 -23.59 0.72
CA ALA A 14 -4.56 -22.81 1.95
C ALA A 14 -4.61 -21.31 1.61
N MET A 15 -5.43 -20.59 2.36
CA MET A 15 -5.58 -19.15 2.16
C MET A 15 -4.33 -18.41 2.62
N ARG A 16 -3.84 -17.51 1.78
CA ARG A 16 -2.66 -16.71 2.11
C ARG A 16 -3.03 -15.47 2.89
N THR A 17 -2.14 -15.09 3.80
CA THR A 17 -2.32 -13.87 4.59
C THR A 17 -1.04 -13.05 4.51
N SER A 18 -1.10 -11.80 4.99
CA SER A 18 0.04 -10.88 5.00
C SER A 18 0.46 -10.49 3.58
N TRP A 19 1.72 -10.14 3.38
CA TRP A 19 2.21 -9.66 2.08
C TRP A 19 2.37 -10.81 1.10
N GLN A 20 1.89 -10.59 -0.12
CA GLN A 20 2.04 -11.58 -1.19
C GLN A 20 2.50 -10.86 -2.45
N LYS A 21 3.52 -11.41 -3.12
CA LYS A 21 3.99 -10.87 -4.40
C LYS A 21 3.56 -11.82 -5.51
N VAL A 22 2.78 -11.32 -6.45
CA VAL A 22 2.25 -12.12 -7.55
C VAL A 22 2.53 -11.39 -8.85
N SER A 23 3.28 -12.03 -9.75
CA SER A 23 3.58 -11.47 -11.07
C SER A 23 4.16 -10.05 -11.00
N GLY A 24 5.03 -9.83 -10.02
CA GLY A 24 5.70 -8.55 -9.86
C GLY A 24 4.91 -7.49 -9.09
N ALA A 25 3.69 -7.79 -8.68
CA ALA A 25 2.86 -6.86 -7.94
C ALA A 25 2.71 -7.32 -6.48
N TRP A 26 2.70 -6.37 -5.57
CA TRP A 26 2.51 -6.67 -4.15
C TRP A 26 1.07 -6.47 -3.74
N TYR A 27 0.57 -7.43 -2.95
CA TYR A 27 -0.78 -7.41 -2.40
C TYR A 27 -0.68 -7.66 -0.90
N TYR A 28 -1.65 -7.19 -0.15
CA TYR A 28 -1.69 -7.46 1.28
C TYR A 28 -3.01 -8.12 1.64
N MET A 29 -2.93 -9.29 2.28
CA MET A 29 -4.09 -10.01 2.76
C MET A 29 -4.13 -9.88 4.27
N ASP A 30 -5.30 -9.57 4.84
CA ASP A 30 -5.41 -9.46 6.28
C ASP A 30 -5.42 -10.85 6.93
N ASN A 31 -5.61 -10.89 8.25
CA ASN A 31 -5.55 -12.16 8.97
C ASN A 31 -6.66 -13.14 8.58
N SER A 32 -7.71 -12.66 7.96
CA SER A 32 -8.77 -13.51 7.45
C SER A 32 -8.51 -13.94 6.00
N GLY A 33 -7.41 -13.46 5.43
CA GLY A 33 -7.06 -13.76 4.04
C GLY A 33 -7.68 -12.82 3.03
N ALA A 34 -8.41 -11.80 3.46
CA ALA A 34 -9.06 -10.88 2.55
C ALA A 34 -8.08 -9.88 1.95
N MET A 35 -8.11 -9.73 0.62
CA MET A 35 -7.26 -8.76 -0.07
C MET A 35 -7.67 -7.35 0.31
N GLN A 36 -6.68 -6.53 0.65
CA GLN A 36 -6.93 -5.16 1.07
C GLN A 36 -6.80 -4.20 -0.09
N THR A 37 -7.57 -3.13 -0.02
CA THR A 37 -7.51 -2.04 -0.99
C THR A 37 -7.52 -0.73 -0.22
N ASP A 38 -7.20 0.39 -0.92
CA ASP A 38 -7.21 1.71 -0.33
C ASP A 38 -6.06 1.85 0.68
N TRP A 39 -6.15 2.79 1.61
CA TRP A 39 -5.10 3.04 2.59
C TRP A 39 -5.12 2.02 3.72
N LYS A 40 -3.94 1.49 4.06
CA LYS A 40 -3.80 0.56 5.18
C LYS A 40 -2.53 0.86 5.94
N GLU A 41 -2.63 0.86 7.26
CA GLU A 41 -1.46 0.98 8.11
C GLU A 41 -0.98 -0.41 8.47
N ILE A 42 0.27 -0.71 8.10
CA ILE A 42 0.86 -2.03 8.30
C ILE A 42 2.23 -1.83 8.93
N SER A 43 2.44 -2.39 10.11
CA SER A 43 3.72 -2.28 10.82
C SER A 43 4.21 -0.83 10.97
N ASN A 44 3.30 0.05 11.34
CA ASN A 44 3.57 1.46 11.60
C ASN A 44 3.91 2.28 10.35
N ALA A 45 3.58 1.76 9.17
CA ALA A 45 3.75 2.50 7.92
C ALA A 45 2.45 2.43 7.13
N TRP A 46 2.16 3.49 6.38
CA TRP A 46 0.96 3.54 5.57
C TRP A 46 1.28 3.14 4.14
N TYR A 47 0.39 2.32 3.57
CA TYR A 47 0.50 1.86 2.19
C TYR A 47 -0.83 2.10 1.50
N TYR A 48 -0.78 2.24 0.18
CA TYR A 48 -1.99 2.43 -0.60
C TYR A 48 -2.08 1.33 -1.67
N PHE A 49 -3.23 0.68 -1.70
CA PHE A 49 -3.52 -0.38 -2.67
C PHE A 49 -4.67 0.12 -3.56
N ASN A 50 -4.53 -0.07 -4.87
CA ASN A 50 -5.58 0.40 -5.77
C ASN A 50 -6.78 -0.54 -5.72
N ALA A 51 -7.77 -0.31 -6.59
CA ALA A 51 -9.01 -1.09 -6.58
C ALA A 51 -8.76 -2.57 -6.92
N ASP A 52 -7.65 -2.86 -7.61
CA ASP A 52 -7.26 -4.23 -7.93
C ASP A 52 -6.42 -4.86 -6.82
N GLY A 53 -6.17 -4.13 -5.75
CA GLY A 53 -5.37 -4.61 -4.64
C GLY A 53 -3.87 -4.44 -4.83
N VAL A 54 -3.42 -3.79 -5.90
CA VAL A 54 -1.99 -3.65 -6.19
C VAL A 54 -1.39 -2.50 -5.39
N MET A 55 -0.31 -2.80 -4.65
CA MET A 55 0.40 -1.77 -3.89
C MET A 55 0.98 -0.72 -4.82
N GLN A 56 0.78 0.53 -4.48
CA GLN A 56 1.31 1.65 -5.25
C GLN A 56 2.63 2.10 -4.67
N ALA A 57 3.54 2.57 -5.52
CA ALA A 57 4.87 3.00 -5.10
C ALA A 57 5.38 4.06 -6.06
N ASN A 58 6.31 4.88 -5.56
CA ASN A 58 6.96 5.91 -6.37
C ASN A 58 5.98 6.88 -7.02
N ARG A 59 4.93 7.25 -6.28
CA ARG A 59 3.93 8.16 -6.83
C ARG A 59 3.16 8.88 -5.73
N TRP A 60 2.49 9.95 -6.13
CA TRP A 60 1.59 10.69 -5.27
C TRP A 60 0.21 10.07 -5.30
N VAL A 61 -0.42 10.02 -4.13
CA VAL A 61 -1.84 9.69 -4.01
C VAL A 61 -2.43 10.83 -3.19
N GLY A 62 -3.14 11.74 -3.85
CA GLY A 62 -3.58 12.97 -3.22
C GLY A 62 -2.38 13.77 -2.73
N ASP A 63 -2.34 14.11 -1.45
CA ASP A 63 -1.26 14.90 -0.85
C ASP A 63 -0.16 14.03 -0.24
N TYR A 64 -0.17 12.73 -0.50
CA TYR A 64 0.77 11.78 0.10
C TYR A 64 1.61 11.13 -0.95
N TYR A 65 2.88 10.88 -0.63
CA TYR A 65 3.80 10.25 -1.58
C TYR A 65 4.23 8.88 -1.07
N LEU A 66 4.15 7.90 -1.95
CA LEU A 66 4.57 6.53 -1.63
C LEU A 66 5.97 6.31 -2.18
N GLY A 67 6.87 5.86 -1.32
CA GLY A 67 8.25 5.66 -1.69
C GLY A 67 8.47 4.39 -2.49
N SER A 68 9.73 4.05 -2.72
CA SER A 68 10.08 2.90 -3.55
C SER A 68 9.67 1.57 -2.93
N SER A 69 9.55 1.52 -1.61
CA SER A 69 9.09 0.30 -0.92
C SER A 69 7.58 0.24 -0.82
N GLY A 70 6.88 1.27 -1.27
CA GLY A 70 5.45 1.40 -1.12
C GLY A 70 5.01 2.13 0.14
N ALA A 71 5.92 2.30 1.10
CA ALA A 71 5.59 2.98 2.35
C ALA A 71 5.46 4.47 2.13
N MET A 72 4.44 5.08 2.75
CA MET A 72 4.24 6.51 2.67
C MET A 72 5.40 7.25 3.33
N LEU A 73 5.93 8.26 2.67
CA LEU A 73 7.02 9.06 3.22
C LEU A 73 6.48 10.03 4.27
N VAL A 74 7.26 10.23 5.34
CA VAL A 74 6.91 11.17 6.40
C VAL A 74 8.18 11.93 6.80
N ASN A 75 8.02 13.19 7.17
CA ASN A 75 9.13 14.01 7.67
C ASN A 75 10.33 13.99 6.75
N THR A 76 10.11 14.04 5.45
CA THR A 76 11.21 13.93 4.51
C THR A 76 10.90 14.67 3.23
N LYS A 77 11.84 14.62 2.30
CA LYS A 77 11.71 15.23 0.99
C LYS A 77 11.50 14.13 -0.04
N THR A 78 10.54 14.33 -0.92
CA THR A 78 10.27 13.36 -1.98
C THR A 78 11.33 13.45 -3.08
N PRO A 79 11.45 12.42 -3.93
CA PRO A 79 12.43 12.46 -5.02
C PRO A 79 12.23 13.61 -5.99
N ASP A 80 11.01 14.11 -6.13
CA ASP A 80 10.76 15.24 -7.04
C ASP A 80 10.86 16.60 -6.34
N GLY A 81 11.41 16.62 -5.11
CA GLY A 81 11.78 17.88 -4.47
C GLY A 81 10.77 18.49 -3.53
N TYR A 82 9.67 17.82 -3.28
CA TYR A 82 8.65 18.31 -2.36
C TYR A 82 8.86 17.74 -0.96
N ARG A 83 8.28 18.38 0.04
CA ARG A 83 8.43 17.95 1.41
C ARG A 83 7.08 17.48 1.97
N VAL A 84 7.14 16.46 2.83
CA VAL A 84 5.97 15.95 3.52
C VAL A 84 6.21 16.05 5.03
N ASP A 85 5.15 16.29 5.79
CA ASP A 85 5.24 16.49 7.22
C ASP A 85 5.18 15.15 7.97
N ALA A 86 5.05 15.23 9.31
CA ALA A 86 5.04 14.03 10.14
C ALA A 86 3.86 13.10 9.87
N SER A 87 2.77 13.64 9.30
CA SER A 87 1.62 12.83 8.93
C SER A 87 1.70 12.36 7.49
N GLY A 88 2.77 12.73 6.79
CA GLY A 88 2.97 12.38 5.39
C GLY A 88 2.35 13.34 4.40
N LYS A 89 1.67 14.35 4.89
CA LYS A 89 0.96 15.28 4.01
C LYS A 89 1.93 16.28 3.38
N TRP A 90 1.71 16.59 2.12
CA TRP A 90 2.50 17.54 1.38
C TRP A 90 2.48 18.91 2.05
N ILE A 91 3.68 19.45 2.29
CA ILE A 91 3.84 20.79 2.83
C ILE A 91 3.92 21.76 1.66
N GLN A 92 2.93 22.63 1.56
CA GLN A 92 2.89 23.58 0.47
C GLN A 92 3.59 24.85 0.91
N ASP A 93 4.88 24.92 0.61
CA ASP A 93 5.66 26.11 0.90
C ASP A 93 5.31 27.21 -0.08
N LYS A 94 5.42 28.42 0.43
CA LYS A 94 5.12 29.57 -0.42
C LYS A 94 6.32 29.96 -1.25
#